data_a77115e1395ff68fa9a2f077368ec0d1
#
_entry.id   a77115e1395ff68fa9a2f077368ec0d1
#
_cell.length_a   1.000
_cell.length_b   1.000
_cell.length_c   1.000
_cell.angle_alpha   90.00
_cell.angle_beta   90.00
_cell.angle_gamma   90.00
#
_symmetry.space_group_name_H-M   'P 1'
#
loop_
_entity.id
_entity.type
_entity.pdbx_description
1 polymer ?
#
loop_
_entity_poly.entity_id
_entity_poly.type
_entity_poly.pdbx_seq_one_letter_code
_entity_poly.pdbx_strand_id
1 'polypeptide(L)'
;MKTYQKRDFPLSDIRRPIEPGPIVLVSSRHKGASNVMTMGWHTVMEFLPSLIGCVIAGGNHSHNMIRRSRECVINVPEAGIAATVVKIGNCSGADIDKFGKFRLTAQDASEVEAPLIGECYASLECKLADGALIDKYNFFIFEVVKAHVAASPKNPKTIHYRGSGDFMIAGGSKSYRRLFRPGML
;
A
#
# COMPACT_ATOMS: atom_id res chain seq x y z
N MET A 1 -11.73 -10.48 -11.28
CA MET A 1 -11.31 -9.06 -11.09
C MET A 1 -10.34 -8.66 -12.20
N LYS A 2 -10.25 -7.36 -12.51
CA LYS A 2 -9.29 -6.85 -13.49
C LYS A 2 -7.89 -6.78 -12.85
N THR A 3 -6.87 -7.25 -13.54
CA THR A 3 -5.47 -7.10 -13.16
C THR A 3 -4.82 -5.98 -13.96
N TYR A 4 -3.73 -5.41 -13.44
CA TYR A 4 -2.97 -4.34 -14.09
C TYR A 4 -1.60 -4.83 -14.54
N GLN A 5 -1.22 -4.46 -15.77
CA GLN A 5 0.17 -4.52 -16.17
C GLN A 5 0.91 -3.33 -15.55
N LYS A 6 1.84 -3.61 -14.65
CA LYS A 6 2.65 -2.62 -13.97
C LYS A 6 4.02 -2.51 -14.66
N ARG A 7 4.65 -1.36 -14.52
CA ARG A 7 6.00 -1.08 -15.02
C ARG A 7 6.83 -0.45 -13.92
N ASP A 8 8.13 -0.44 -14.07
CA ASP A 8 9.04 0.28 -13.19
C ASP A 8 8.62 1.74 -13.07
N PHE A 9 8.75 2.27 -11.86
CA PHE A 9 8.35 3.63 -11.55
C PHE A 9 9.45 4.32 -10.73
N PRO A 10 9.81 5.57 -11.05
CA PRO A 10 10.87 6.29 -10.33
C PRO A 10 10.60 6.41 -8.84
N LEU A 11 11.57 6.05 -7.99
CA LEU A 11 11.41 6.13 -6.53
C LEU A 11 11.16 7.56 -6.05
N SER A 12 11.73 8.58 -6.70
CA SER A 12 11.45 9.99 -6.44
C SER A 12 9.99 10.40 -6.59
N ASP A 13 9.20 9.62 -7.32
CA ASP A 13 7.79 9.92 -7.62
C ASP A 13 6.78 9.03 -6.87
N ILE A 14 7.24 8.13 -5.97
CA ILE A 14 6.35 7.16 -5.26
C ILE A 14 5.28 7.84 -4.42
N ARG A 15 5.50 9.08 -4.01
CA ARG A 15 4.51 9.87 -3.26
C ARG A 15 3.20 10.08 -4.04
N ARG A 16 3.26 10.18 -5.38
CA ARG A 16 2.09 10.50 -6.23
C ARG A 16 0.93 9.51 -6.07
N PRO A 17 1.14 8.18 -6.03
CA PRO A 17 0.06 7.23 -5.77
C PRO A 17 -0.38 7.15 -4.31
N ILE A 18 0.40 7.61 -3.33
CA ILE A 18 0.10 7.41 -1.90
C ILE A 18 -0.19 8.72 -1.14
N GLU A 19 0.37 9.85 -1.54
CA GLU A 19 0.18 11.17 -0.90
C GLU A 19 -1.30 11.60 -0.77
N PRO A 20 -2.23 11.26 -1.69
CA PRO A 20 -3.64 11.55 -1.50
C PRO A 20 -4.31 10.82 -0.34
N GLY A 21 -3.59 9.96 0.39
CA GLY A 21 -4.11 9.23 1.57
C GLY A 21 -5.14 8.14 1.23
N PRO A 22 -4.94 7.34 0.16
CA PRO A 22 -5.87 6.26 -0.15
C PRO A 22 -5.82 5.15 0.91
N ILE A 23 -6.90 4.38 1.03
CA ILE A 23 -6.83 3.08 1.68
C ILE A 23 -5.94 2.17 0.84
N VAL A 24 -5.03 1.47 1.49
CA VAL A 24 -4.07 0.55 0.86
C VAL A 24 -4.24 -0.88 1.37
N LEU A 25 -3.76 -1.83 0.59
CA LEU A 25 -3.57 -3.22 0.98
C LEU A 25 -2.07 -3.44 1.24
N VAL A 26 -1.73 -3.90 2.45
CA VAL A 26 -0.35 -4.23 2.80
C VAL A 26 -0.20 -5.75 2.75
N SER A 27 0.57 -6.25 1.80
CA SER A 27 0.95 -7.66 1.72
C SER A 27 2.26 -7.90 2.45
N SER A 28 2.37 -9.09 3.02
CA SER A 28 3.54 -9.54 3.78
C SER A 28 3.78 -11.02 3.53
N ARG A 29 5.05 -11.46 3.67
CA ARG A 29 5.41 -12.88 3.64
C ARG A 29 6.39 -13.18 4.79
N HIS A 30 6.19 -14.30 5.45
CA HIS A 30 7.13 -14.81 6.43
C HIS A 30 7.08 -16.33 6.48
N LYS A 31 8.24 -17.00 6.37
CA LYS A 31 8.37 -18.47 6.35
C LYS A 31 7.45 -19.13 5.31
N GLY A 32 7.40 -18.56 4.11
CA GLY A 32 6.61 -19.07 2.98
C GLY A 32 5.11 -18.75 3.04
N ALA A 33 4.55 -18.33 4.17
CA ALA A 33 3.15 -17.91 4.28
C ALA A 33 2.97 -16.45 3.89
N SER A 34 2.01 -16.16 3.01
CA SER A 34 1.66 -14.80 2.59
C SER A 34 0.38 -14.34 3.29
N ASN A 35 0.29 -13.03 3.58
CA ASN A 35 -0.91 -12.41 4.12
C ASN A 35 -1.13 -11.03 3.51
N VAL A 36 -2.34 -10.51 3.68
CA VAL A 36 -2.71 -9.14 3.27
C VAL A 36 -3.62 -8.51 4.33
N MET A 37 -3.41 -7.21 4.59
CA MET A 37 -4.27 -6.40 5.47
C MET A 37 -4.69 -5.11 4.78
N THR A 38 -5.82 -4.56 5.21
CA THR A 38 -6.28 -3.22 4.83
C THR A 38 -5.71 -2.20 5.79
N MET A 39 -5.20 -1.08 5.29
CA MET A 39 -4.63 -0.01 6.09
C MET A 39 -5.03 1.36 5.57
N GLY A 40 -5.34 2.29 6.50
CA GLY A 40 -5.57 3.70 6.22
C GLY A 40 -4.58 4.63 6.94
N TRP A 41 -3.81 4.11 7.89
CA TRP A 41 -2.91 4.93 8.72
C TRP A 41 -1.49 4.87 8.20
N HIS A 42 -1.21 5.66 7.16
CA HIS A 42 0.11 5.82 6.57
C HIS A 42 0.35 7.27 6.14
N THR A 43 1.59 7.64 6.00
CA THR A 43 2.00 8.97 5.54
C THR A 43 3.32 8.90 4.78
N VAL A 44 3.49 9.77 3.78
CA VAL A 44 4.79 10.04 3.17
C VAL A 44 5.62 10.85 4.16
N MET A 45 6.87 10.49 4.36
CA MET A 45 7.79 11.13 5.31
C MET A 45 8.94 11.85 4.63
N GLU A 46 9.51 11.29 3.56
CA GLU A 46 10.66 11.87 2.87
C GLU A 46 10.66 11.46 1.38
N PHE A 47 11.32 12.26 0.56
CA PHE A 47 11.48 12.02 -0.88
C PHE A 47 12.68 11.13 -1.21
N LEU A 48 13.84 11.40 -0.60
CA LEU A 48 15.09 10.69 -0.83
C LEU A 48 15.89 10.56 0.48
N PRO A 49 15.98 9.32 1.04
CA PRO A 49 15.32 8.10 0.58
C PRO A 49 13.79 8.21 0.65
N SER A 50 13.08 7.45 -0.20
CA SER A 50 11.62 7.48 -0.22
C SER A 50 11.04 6.78 0.99
N LEU A 51 10.64 7.54 2.02
CA LEU A 51 10.17 6.99 3.30
C LEU A 51 8.66 7.10 3.45
N ILE A 52 8.06 6.03 3.97
CA ILE A 52 6.64 5.93 4.32
C ILE A 52 6.51 5.45 5.77
N GLY A 53 5.80 6.23 6.59
CA GLY A 53 5.41 5.84 7.94
C GLY A 53 4.07 5.12 7.95
N CYS A 54 3.98 4.01 8.70
CA CYS A 54 2.77 3.19 8.81
C CYS A 54 2.48 2.82 10.26
N VAL A 55 1.24 3.04 10.72
CA VAL A 55 0.79 2.52 12.01
C VAL A 55 0.09 1.17 11.79
N ILE A 56 0.69 0.10 12.27
CA ILE A 56 0.16 -1.26 12.16
C ILE A 56 -0.07 -1.80 13.57
N ALA A 57 -1.33 -1.86 14.01
CA ALA A 57 -1.66 -2.26 15.37
C ALA A 57 -1.14 -3.67 15.71
N GLY A 58 -0.61 -3.82 16.93
CA GLY A 58 0.03 -5.07 17.41
C GLY A 58 -0.87 -6.30 17.40
N GLY A 59 -2.21 -6.12 17.45
CA GLY A 59 -3.19 -7.20 17.32
C GLY A 59 -3.37 -7.72 15.89
N ASN A 60 -2.84 -7.03 14.87
CA ASN A 60 -2.92 -7.51 13.50
C ASN A 60 -1.93 -8.65 13.26
N HIS A 61 -2.39 -9.73 12.60
CA HIS A 61 -1.51 -10.82 12.19
C HIS A 61 -0.31 -10.34 11.34
N SER A 62 -0.54 -9.37 10.44
CA SER A 62 0.50 -8.74 9.62
C SER A 62 1.57 -8.03 10.44
N HIS A 63 1.26 -7.47 11.63
CA HIS A 63 2.25 -6.80 12.48
C HIS A 63 3.42 -7.72 12.79
N ASN A 64 3.13 -8.94 13.29
CA ASN A 64 4.16 -9.92 13.64
C ASN A 64 4.92 -10.42 12.41
N MET A 65 4.23 -10.62 11.28
CA MET A 65 4.88 -11.04 10.03
C MET A 65 5.87 -10.00 9.56
N ILE A 66 5.45 -8.74 9.44
CA ILE A 66 6.26 -7.62 8.96
C ILE A 66 7.42 -7.31 9.92
N ARG A 67 7.17 -7.35 11.22
CA ARG A 67 8.22 -7.16 12.23
C ARG A 67 9.36 -8.19 12.09
N ARG A 68 9.03 -9.43 11.72
CA ARG A 68 9.98 -10.54 11.56
C ARG A 68 10.66 -10.56 10.21
N SER A 69 9.90 -10.35 9.12
CA SER A 69 10.45 -10.31 7.77
C SER A 69 11.19 -9.01 7.47
N ARG A 70 10.84 -7.92 8.17
CA ARG A 70 11.35 -6.55 7.99
C ARG A 70 11.04 -5.98 6.61
N GLU A 71 9.97 -6.44 5.97
CA GLU A 71 9.56 -6.04 4.63
C GLU A 71 8.06 -6.19 4.41
N CYS A 72 7.54 -5.47 3.44
CA CYS A 72 6.15 -5.60 2.97
C CYS A 72 6.01 -5.01 1.57
N VAL A 73 4.83 -5.17 0.97
CA VAL A 73 4.44 -4.39 -0.20
C VAL A 73 3.19 -3.57 0.13
N ILE A 74 3.24 -2.27 -0.14
CA ILE A 74 2.08 -1.37 -0.03
C ILE A 74 1.42 -1.31 -1.40
N ASN A 75 0.19 -1.80 -1.50
CA ASN A 75 -0.56 -1.88 -2.74
C ASN A 75 -1.73 -0.90 -2.72
N VAL A 76 -1.90 -0.09 -3.77
CA VAL A 76 -2.97 0.90 -3.90
C VAL A 76 -4.12 0.34 -4.73
N PRO A 77 -5.28 0.02 -4.12
CA PRO A 77 -6.45 -0.49 -4.83
C PRO A 77 -7.24 0.63 -5.50
N GLU A 78 -8.04 0.29 -6.50
CA GLU A 78 -9.09 1.14 -7.06
C GLU A 78 -10.47 0.84 -6.45
N ALA A 79 -11.41 1.78 -6.63
CA ALA A 79 -12.79 1.67 -6.17
C ALA A 79 -13.52 0.41 -6.67
N GLY A 80 -13.12 -0.15 -7.83
CA GLY A 80 -13.71 -1.37 -8.38
C GLY A 80 -13.58 -2.60 -7.48
N ILE A 81 -12.60 -2.62 -6.55
CA ILE A 81 -12.42 -3.70 -5.58
C ILE A 81 -12.67 -3.27 -4.13
N ALA A 82 -13.32 -2.11 -3.90
CA ALA A 82 -13.55 -1.56 -2.55
C ALA A 82 -14.22 -2.56 -1.60
N ALA A 83 -15.24 -3.28 -2.07
CA ALA A 83 -15.92 -4.30 -1.25
C ALA A 83 -14.95 -5.42 -0.79
N THR A 84 -14.02 -5.83 -1.66
CA THR A 84 -12.99 -6.81 -1.32
C THR A 84 -12.00 -6.24 -0.30
N VAL A 85 -11.59 -4.99 -0.46
CA VAL A 85 -10.71 -4.27 0.48
C VAL A 85 -11.31 -4.24 1.89
N VAL A 86 -12.62 -3.92 2.00
CA VAL A 86 -13.35 -3.94 3.29
C VAL A 86 -13.38 -5.36 3.89
N LYS A 87 -13.72 -6.38 3.09
CA LYS A 87 -13.79 -7.78 3.56
C LYS A 87 -12.42 -8.29 4.03
N ILE A 88 -11.32 -7.88 3.39
CA ILE A 88 -9.95 -8.22 3.82
C ILE A 88 -9.67 -7.66 5.22
N GLY A 89 -10.10 -6.42 5.50
CA GLY A 89 -9.96 -5.77 6.80
C GLY A 89 -10.77 -6.44 7.93
N ASN A 90 -11.86 -7.15 7.59
CA ASN A 90 -12.78 -7.77 8.55
C ASN A 90 -12.41 -9.20 8.96
N CYS A 91 -11.25 -9.71 8.55
CA CYS A 91 -10.83 -11.06 8.90
C CYS A 91 -9.33 -11.13 9.20
N SER A 92 -8.91 -12.14 9.94
CA SER A 92 -7.51 -12.39 10.29
C SER A 92 -6.85 -13.36 9.31
N GLY A 93 -5.62 -13.07 8.91
CA GLY A 93 -4.78 -14.01 8.17
C GLY A 93 -4.21 -15.14 9.01
N ALA A 94 -4.42 -15.10 10.34
CA ALA A 94 -4.14 -16.24 11.20
C ALA A 94 -5.14 -17.38 10.99
N ASP A 95 -6.38 -17.04 10.59
CA ASP A 95 -7.50 -17.97 10.51
C ASP A 95 -7.79 -18.45 9.09
N ILE A 96 -7.39 -17.65 8.09
CA ILE A 96 -7.73 -17.91 6.68
C ILE A 96 -6.62 -17.49 5.71
N ASP A 97 -6.49 -18.21 4.61
CA ASP A 97 -5.78 -17.74 3.42
C ASP A 97 -6.59 -16.65 2.71
N LYS A 98 -6.18 -15.39 2.88
CA LYS A 98 -6.88 -14.26 2.28
C LYS A 98 -6.66 -14.15 0.77
N PHE A 99 -5.50 -14.55 0.24
CA PHE A 99 -5.27 -14.56 -1.20
C PHE A 99 -6.22 -15.51 -1.91
N GLY A 100 -6.33 -16.76 -1.43
CA GLY A 100 -7.27 -17.74 -1.97
C GLY A 100 -8.73 -17.35 -1.77
N LYS A 101 -9.12 -16.96 -0.54
CA LYS A 101 -10.51 -16.60 -0.22
C LYS A 101 -11.04 -15.43 -1.05
N PHE A 102 -10.23 -14.41 -1.27
CA PHE A 102 -10.65 -13.21 -2.02
C PHE A 102 -10.23 -13.24 -3.48
N ARG A 103 -9.62 -14.34 -3.94
CA ARG A 103 -9.14 -14.55 -5.30
C ARG A 103 -8.22 -13.42 -5.75
N LEU A 104 -7.27 -13.05 -4.88
CA LEU A 104 -6.25 -12.07 -5.20
C LEU A 104 -5.12 -12.74 -5.97
N THR A 105 -4.65 -12.08 -7.03
CA THR A 105 -3.51 -12.53 -7.83
C THR A 105 -2.21 -12.09 -7.16
N ALA A 106 -1.52 -13.03 -6.52
CA ALA A 106 -0.17 -12.79 -6.02
C ALA A 106 0.80 -12.75 -7.22
N GLN A 107 1.58 -11.69 -7.31
CA GLN A 107 2.66 -11.54 -8.30
C GLN A 107 4.00 -11.44 -7.55
N ASP A 108 5.05 -12.03 -8.09
CA ASP A 108 6.37 -11.96 -7.47
C ASP A 108 6.89 -10.53 -7.47
N ALA A 109 7.45 -10.12 -6.35
CA ALA A 109 8.20 -8.90 -6.18
C ALA A 109 9.66 -9.10 -6.63
N SER A 110 10.41 -8.03 -6.85
CA SER A 110 11.80 -8.10 -7.31
C SER A 110 12.82 -7.88 -6.19
N GLU A 111 12.46 -7.14 -5.14
CA GLU A 111 13.36 -6.71 -4.07
C GLU A 111 12.98 -7.24 -2.69
N VAL A 112 11.74 -7.78 -2.55
CA VAL A 112 11.21 -8.33 -1.29
C VAL A 112 10.50 -9.66 -1.55
N GLU A 113 10.30 -10.48 -0.52
CA GLU A 113 9.56 -11.74 -0.65
C GLU A 113 8.03 -11.54 -0.63
N ALA A 114 7.56 -10.45 -0.02
CA ALA A 114 6.13 -10.15 0.05
C ALA A 114 5.55 -9.92 -1.36
N PRO A 115 4.40 -10.54 -1.72
CA PRO A 115 3.89 -10.45 -3.09
C PRO A 115 3.24 -9.11 -3.39
N LEU A 116 3.34 -8.67 -4.66
CA LEU A 116 2.47 -7.64 -5.22
C LEU A 116 1.05 -8.20 -5.40
N ILE A 117 0.05 -7.31 -5.40
CA ILE A 117 -1.34 -7.67 -5.68
C ILE A 117 -1.72 -7.21 -7.09
N GLY A 118 -2.02 -8.16 -7.98
CA GLY A 118 -2.29 -7.90 -9.40
C GLY A 118 -3.46 -6.95 -9.64
N GLU A 119 -4.47 -6.95 -8.77
CA GLU A 119 -5.67 -6.12 -8.85
C GLU A 119 -5.45 -4.67 -8.41
N CYS A 120 -4.29 -4.36 -7.80
CA CYS A 120 -3.96 -3.02 -7.35
C CYS A 120 -3.29 -2.20 -8.46
N TYR A 121 -3.62 -0.92 -8.53
CA TYR A 121 -3.07 0.05 -9.49
C TYR A 121 -1.57 0.28 -9.31
N ALA A 122 -1.11 0.36 -8.07
CA ALA A 122 0.30 0.54 -7.75
C ALA A 122 0.71 -0.43 -6.64
N SER A 123 1.99 -0.82 -6.65
CA SER A 123 2.61 -1.65 -5.62
C SER A 123 4.01 -1.10 -5.30
N LEU A 124 4.28 -0.86 -4.03
CA LEU A 124 5.51 -0.29 -3.51
C LEU A 124 6.20 -1.35 -2.65
N GLU A 125 7.35 -1.85 -3.09
CA GLU A 125 8.16 -2.81 -2.35
C GLU A 125 8.94 -2.06 -1.26
N CYS A 126 8.79 -2.47 -0.02
CA CYS A 126 9.24 -1.74 1.15
C CYS A 126 10.11 -2.59 2.06
N LYS A 127 11.25 -2.04 2.50
CA LYS A 127 12.10 -2.59 3.56
C LYS A 127 12.02 -1.71 4.81
N LEU A 128 12.02 -2.32 5.99
CA LEU A 128 11.97 -1.60 7.26
C LEU A 128 13.27 -0.80 7.46
N ALA A 129 13.17 0.52 7.36
CA ALA A 129 14.28 1.45 7.56
C ALA A 129 14.51 1.73 9.05
N ASP A 130 13.43 1.99 9.80
CA ASP A 130 13.50 2.24 11.25
C ASP A 130 12.35 1.55 11.98
N GLY A 131 12.66 0.83 13.02
CA GLY A 131 11.72 0.13 13.89
C GLY A 131 11.73 0.63 15.34
N ALA A 132 12.43 1.72 15.67
CA ALA A 132 12.57 2.23 17.03
C ALA A 132 11.22 2.59 17.69
N LEU A 133 10.22 2.97 16.90
CA LEU A 133 8.90 3.37 17.38
C LEU A 133 7.86 2.24 17.33
N ILE A 134 8.22 1.03 16.91
CA ILE A 134 7.28 -0.09 16.80
C ILE A 134 6.72 -0.48 18.17
N ASP A 135 7.58 -0.66 19.17
CA ASP A 135 7.14 -1.13 20.50
C ASP A 135 6.29 -0.10 21.23
N LYS A 136 6.56 1.20 21.02
CA LYS A 136 5.86 2.27 21.72
C LYS A 136 4.57 2.73 21.01
N TYR A 137 4.61 2.79 19.68
CA TYR A 137 3.53 3.41 18.88
C TYR A 137 3.02 2.53 17.75
N ASN A 138 3.51 1.30 17.60
CA ASN A 138 3.21 0.45 16.45
C ASN A 138 3.57 1.12 15.11
N PHE A 139 4.53 2.05 15.13
CA PHE A 139 4.89 2.88 13.99
C PHE A 139 6.13 2.32 13.31
N PHE A 140 5.96 1.91 12.07
CA PHE A 140 6.99 1.37 11.18
C PHE A 140 7.39 2.46 10.20
N ILE A 141 8.68 2.65 9.99
CA ILE A 141 9.20 3.51 8.93
C ILE A 141 9.83 2.62 7.87
N PHE A 142 9.26 2.66 6.68
CA PHE A 142 9.72 1.88 5.54
C PHE A 142 10.41 2.75 4.51
N GLU A 143 11.48 2.22 3.92
CA GLU A 143 12.05 2.72 2.68
C GLU A 143 11.40 1.97 1.51
N VAL A 144 10.91 2.71 0.52
CA VAL A 144 10.45 2.15 -0.74
C VAL A 144 11.66 1.88 -1.63
N VAL A 145 11.96 0.61 -1.86
CA VAL A 145 13.12 0.17 -2.63
C VAL A 145 12.78 -0.10 -4.10
N LYS A 146 11.51 -0.33 -4.40
CA LYS A 146 11.01 -0.52 -5.78
C LYS A 146 9.54 -0.09 -5.87
N ALA A 147 9.16 0.46 -7.01
CA ALA A 147 7.78 0.88 -7.24
C ALA A 147 7.29 0.43 -8.62
N HIS A 148 6.06 -0.08 -8.66
CA HIS A 148 5.37 -0.54 -9.85
C HIS A 148 4.04 0.16 -9.96
N VAL A 149 3.81 0.89 -11.04
CA VAL A 149 2.57 1.63 -11.27
C VAL A 149 1.99 1.29 -12.64
N ALA A 150 0.69 1.04 -12.72
CA ALA A 150 0.01 0.77 -13.97
C ALA A 150 0.10 1.99 -14.90
N ALA A 151 0.33 1.73 -16.19
CA ALA A 151 0.39 2.80 -17.19
C ALA A 151 -0.98 3.47 -17.41
N SER A 152 -2.07 2.76 -17.13
CA SER A 152 -3.46 3.22 -17.28
C SER A 152 -4.34 2.58 -16.21
N PRO A 153 -5.32 3.35 -15.64
CA PRO A 153 -5.61 4.77 -15.91
C PRO A 153 -4.54 5.70 -15.31
N LYS A 154 -4.35 6.87 -15.90
CA LYS A 154 -3.40 7.87 -15.38
C LYS A 154 -3.81 8.41 -14.00
N ASN A 155 -5.11 8.54 -13.77
CA ASN A 155 -5.70 8.99 -12.52
C ASN A 155 -6.70 7.92 -12.04
N PRO A 156 -6.26 6.95 -11.22
CA PRO A 156 -7.14 5.90 -10.71
C PRO A 156 -8.18 6.47 -9.73
N LYS A 157 -9.34 5.85 -9.67
CA LYS A 157 -10.36 6.14 -8.66
C LYS A 157 -10.00 5.42 -7.37
N THR A 158 -9.14 6.02 -6.55
CA THR A 158 -8.78 5.50 -5.23
C THR A 158 -9.91 5.68 -4.23
N ILE A 159 -9.88 4.94 -3.12
CA ILE A 159 -10.87 5.00 -2.03
C ILE A 159 -10.21 5.56 -0.77
N HIS A 160 -10.94 6.43 -0.07
CA HIS A 160 -10.47 7.14 1.13
C HIS A 160 -11.51 6.98 2.24
N TYR A 161 -11.11 6.43 3.39
CA TYR A 161 -12.03 6.14 4.48
C TYR A 161 -12.40 7.40 5.27
N ARG A 162 -13.69 7.61 5.50
CA ARG A 162 -14.23 8.74 6.28
C ARG A 162 -14.73 8.36 7.67
N GLY A 163 -14.65 7.09 8.04
CA GLY A 163 -15.25 6.57 9.26
C GLY A 163 -16.63 5.95 9.02
N SER A 164 -17.12 5.20 9.99
CA SER A 164 -18.49 4.62 10.02
C SER A 164 -18.90 3.80 8.79
N GLY A 165 -17.92 3.28 8.06
CA GLY A 165 -18.19 2.48 6.84
C GLY A 165 -18.26 3.29 5.55
N ASP A 166 -18.13 4.62 5.61
CA ASP A 166 -18.20 5.50 4.46
C ASP A 166 -16.85 5.73 3.81
N PHE A 167 -16.84 5.73 2.47
CA PHE A 167 -15.65 5.97 1.67
C PHE A 167 -15.88 7.12 0.68
N MET A 168 -14.93 8.05 0.61
CA MET A 168 -14.82 8.96 -0.50
C MET A 168 -14.10 8.24 -1.65
N ILE A 169 -14.60 8.40 -2.86
CA ILE A 169 -13.95 7.94 -4.09
C ILE A 169 -13.29 9.13 -4.75
N ALA A 170 -12.01 9.01 -5.12
CA ALA A 170 -11.29 10.04 -5.85
C ALA A 170 -12.02 10.40 -7.15
N GLY A 171 -12.26 11.68 -7.35
CA GLY A 171 -13.02 12.22 -8.48
C GLY A 171 -12.13 12.76 -9.60
N GLY A 172 -12.59 13.84 -10.26
CA GLY A 172 -11.86 14.50 -11.33
C GLY A 172 -10.62 15.25 -10.85
N SER A 173 -9.61 15.36 -11.72
CA SER A 173 -8.39 16.12 -11.47
C SER A 173 -8.44 17.48 -12.18
N LYS A 174 -7.94 18.53 -11.51
CA LYS A 174 -7.80 19.88 -12.07
C LYS A 174 -6.36 20.35 -11.87
N SER A 175 -5.73 20.82 -12.94
CA SER A 175 -4.37 21.32 -12.86
C SER A 175 -4.33 22.79 -12.45
N TYR A 176 -3.57 23.07 -11.40
CA TYR A 176 -3.23 24.42 -10.95
C TYR A 176 -1.75 24.74 -11.13
N ARG A 177 -1.03 23.97 -11.99
CA ARG A 177 0.43 24.07 -12.18
C ARG A 177 0.91 25.50 -12.39
N ARG A 178 0.13 26.33 -13.10
CA ARG A 178 0.49 27.73 -13.43
C ARG A 178 0.54 28.64 -12.20
N LEU A 179 -0.05 28.25 -11.07
CA LEU A 179 -0.06 29.02 -9.82
C LEU A 179 1.14 28.71 -8.92
N PHE A 180 1.86 27.62 -9.21
CA PHE A 180 3.07 27.27 -8.47
C PHE A 180 4.26 28.12 -8.93
N ARG A 181 5.10 28.53 -8.00
CA ARG A 181 6.37 29.20 -8.31
C ARG A 181 7.33 28.20 -8.98
N PRO A 182 8.20 28.66 -9.91
CA PRO A 182 9.27 27.83 -10.43
C PRO A 182 10.10 27.24 -9.29
N GLY A 183 10.41 25.94 -9.36
CA GLY A 183 11.17 25.22 -8.32
C GLY A 183 10.33 24.65 -7.17
N MET A 184 9.00 24.91 -7.14
CA MET A 184 8.08 24.34 -6.13
C MET A 184 7.26 23.14 -6.66
N LEU A 185 7.59 22.62 -7.84
CA LEU A 185 6.91 21.50 -8.50
C LEU A 185 7.85 20.31 -8.64
#